data_6004d5345c5e062a200dd115aaa49143
#
_entry.id   6004d5345c5e062a200dd115aaa49143
#
_cell.length_a   1.000
_cell.length_b   1.000
_cell.length_c   1.000
_cell.angle_alpha   90.00
_cell.angle_beta   90.00
_cell.angle_gamma   90.00
#
_symmetry.space_group_name_H-M   'P 1'
#
loop_
_entity.id
_entity.type
_entity.pdbx_description
1 polymer ?
#
loop_
_entity_poly.entity_id
_entity_poly.type
_entity_poly.pdbx_seq_one_letter_code
_entity_poly.pdbx_strand_id
1 'polypeptide(L)'
;MTIIVSVGPEAFPIPYVVDLEVARGVYVIKESGFQVGQQLEINDDNIPRGFIISQNPIAGTKMSPDSTVDLVISAGPSLIEISDLSRKSIVDAIQILETLGFEYEFIEEYSEDVSVGLVSHTIPRAGELAVSYTHLTLPTKRIV
;
A
#
# COMPACT_ATOMS: atom_id res chain seq x y z
N MET A 1 27.14 -37.71 -42.23
CA MET A 1 26.13 -38.23 -41.25
C MET A 1 25.89 -37.14 -40.22
N THR A 2 24.62 -36.81 -39.98
CA THR A 2 24.25 -35.80 -38.98
C THR A 2 23.67 -36.49 -37.75
N ILE A 3 24.12 -36.12 -36.59
CA ILE A 3 23.60 -36.62 -35.31
C ILE A 3 22.85 -35.48 -34.62
N ILE A 4 21.59 -35.74 -34.26
CA ILE A 4 20.76 -34.80 -33.51
C ILE A 4 20.74 -35.24 -32.05
N VAL A 5 21.24 -34.39 -31.16
CA VAL A 5 21.29 -34.68 -29.73
C VAL A 5 20.25 -33.83 -29.03
N SER A 6 19.45 -34.45 -28.16
CA SER A 6 18.51 -33.71 -27.31
C SER A 6 19.28 -32.95 -26.21
N VAL A 7 19.03 -31.66 -26.12
CA VAL A 7 19.59 -30.79 -25.07
C VAL A 7 18.58 -30.49 -23.96
N GLY A 8 17.45 -31.22 -23.96
CA GLY A 8 16.36 -31.01 -23.02
C GLY A 8 15.29 -30.04 -23.57
N PRO A 9 14.26 -29.74 -22.77
CA PRO A 9 13.22 -28.78 -23.17
C PRO A 9 13.78 -27.38 -23.35
N GLU A 10 13.18 -26.64 -24.29
CA GLU A 10 13.48 -25.22 -24.43
C GLU A 10 13.19 -24.48 -23.11
N ALA A 11 14.07 -23.54 -22.77
CA ALA A 11 13.90 -22.68 -21.62
C ALA A 11 14.27 -21.25 -21.99
N PHE A 12 13.43 -20.31 -21.56
CA PHE A 12 13.59 -18.88 -21.82
C PHE A 12 13.70 -18.12 -20.48
N PRO A 13 14.45 -17.01 -20.44
CA PRO A 13 14.55 -16.20 -19.23
C PRO A 13 13.23 -15.45 -18.98
N ILE A 14 12.82 -15.45 -17.73
CA ILE A 14 11.66 -14.67 -17.28
C ILE A 14 11.99 -13.17 -17.42
N PRO A 15 11.11 -12.37 -18.02
CA PRO A 15 11.34 -10.93 -18.14
C PRO A 15 11.22 -10.23 -16.78
N TYR A 16 11.93 -9.10 -16.65
CA TYR A 16 11.82 -8.23 -15.48
C TYR A 16 10.59 -7.35 -15.61
N VAL A 17 9.64 -7.49 -14.70
CA VAL A 17 8.38 -6.73 -14.69
C VAL A 17 8.13 -5.99 -13.37
N VAL A 18 9.04 -6.07 -12.43
CA VAL A 18 8.96 -5.32 -11.17
C VAL A 18 9.06 -3.83 -11.46
N ASP A 19 8.33 -3.01 -10.72
CA ASP A 19 8.20 -1.56 -10.89
C ASP A 19 7.46 -1.12 -12.17
N LEU A 20 6.90 -2.05 -12.93
CA LEU A 20 6.03 -1.74 -14.04
C LEU A 20 4.56 -1.71 -13.61
N GLU A 21 3.77 -0.93 -14.32
CA GLU A 21 2.31 -1.01 -14.20
C GLU A 21 1.85 -2.42 -14.59
N VAL A 22 0.86 -2.96 -13.86
CA VAL A 22 0.41 -4.35 -14.02
C VAL A 22 0.00 -4.68 -15.47
N ALA A 23 -0.68 -3.77 -16.15
CA ALA A 23 -1.09 -3.96 -17.54
C ALA A 23 0.11 -4.15 -18.47
N ARG A 24 1.15 -3.34 -18.27
CA ARG A 24 2.40 -3.43 -19.03
C ARG A 24 3.19 -4.68 -18.68
N GLY A 25 3.25 -5.04 -17.40
CA GLY A 25 3.91 -6.27 -16.94
C GLY A 25 3.28 -7.52 -17.52
N VAL A 26 1.96 -7.59 -17.50
CA VAL A 26 1.20 -8.69 -18.13
C VAL A 26 1.49 -8.79 -19.63
N TYR A 27 1.51 -7.66 -20.32
CA TYR A 27 1.85 -7.63 -21.75
C TYR A 27 3.26 -8.18 -22.01
N VAL A 28 4.25 -7.73 -21.25
CA VAL A 28 5.65 -8.18 -21.38
C VAL A 28 5.77 -9.68 -21.11
N ILE A 29 5.11 -10.20 -20.10
CA ILE A 29 5.10 -11.63 -19.78
C ILE A 29 4.52 -12.45 -20.94
N LYS A 30 3.40 -12.03 -21.48
CA LYS A 30 2.74 -12.72 -22.62
C LYS A 30 3.58 -12.67 -23.90
N GLU A 31 4.17 -11.53 -24.22
CA GLU A 31 5.05 -11.36 -25.36
C GLU A 31 6.31 -12.23 -25.25
N SER A 32 6.76 -12.51 -24.05
CA SER A 32 7.90 -13.40 -23.80
C SER A 32 7.56 -14.89 -23.85
N GLY A 33 6.29 -15.23 -24.11
CA GLY A 33 5.83 -16.61 -24.23
C GLY A 33 5.41 -17.26 -22.91
N PHE A 34 5.30 -16.48 -21.83
CA PHE A 34 4.83 -16.95 -20.52
C PHE A 34 3.39 -16.54 -20.27
N GLN A 35 2.80 -17.12 -19.22
CA GLN A 35 1.47 -16.78 -18.77
C GLN A 35 1.53 -16.11 -17.40
N VAL A 36 0.56 -15.28 -17.10
CA VAL A 36 0.40 -14.71 -15.77
C VAL A 36 -0.31 -15.73 -14.89
N GLY A 37 0.31 -16.07 -13.76
CA GLY A 37 -0.26 -16.96 -12.76
C GLY A 37 -1.13 -16.21 -11.76
N GLN A 38 -0.87 -16.40 -10.48
CA GLN A 38 -1.60 -15.70 -9.42
C GLN A 38 -1.21 -14.22 -9.36
N GLN A 39 -2.20 -13.40 -9.07
CA GLN A 39 -2.01 -11.98 -8.79
C GLN A 39 -2.50 -11.71 -7.38
N LEU A 40 -1.58 -11.29 -6.51
CA LEU A 40 -1.87 -10.95 -5.13
C LEU A 40 -1.71 -9.44 -4.95
N GLU A 41 -2.75 -8.79 -4.45
CA GLU A 41 -2.66 -7.38 -4.09
C GLU A 41 -2.35 -7.24 -2.60
N ILE A 42 -1.34 -6.41 -2.30
CA ILE A 42 -0.98 -6.05 -0.93
C ILE A 42 -0.79 -4.55 -0.83
N ASN A 43 -0.98 -4.01 0.36
CA ASN A 43 -0.71 -2.59 0.60
C ASN A 43 0.80 -2.34 0.64
N ASP A 44 1.23 -1.25 0.01
CA ASP A 44 2.61 -0.79 0.02
C ASP A 44 2.63 0.74 0.06
N ASP A 45 3.40 1.29 0.98
CA ASP A 45 3.45 2.74 1.20
C ASP A 45 4.34 3.47 0.19
N ASN A 46 5.26 2.75 -0.44
CA ASN A 46 6.26 3.33 -1.35
C ASN A 46 5.91 3.12 -2.82
N ILE A 47 5.19 2.06 -3.14
CA ILE A 47 4.84 1.69 -4.51
C ILE A 47 3.39 2.09 -4.79
N PRO A 48 3.16 2.92 -5.83
CA PRO A 48 1.81 3.34 -6.18
C PRO A 48 0.89 2.16 -6.52
N ARG A 49 -0.39 2.33 -6.30
CA ARG A 49 -1.41 1.34 -6.65
C ARG A 49 -1.33 0.97 -8.13
N GLY A 50 -1.40 -0.33 -8.41
CA GLY A 50 -1.39 -0.86 -9.77
C GLY A 50 -0.01 -1.18 -10.33
N PHE A 51 1.06 -1.02 -9.53
CA PHE A 51 2.41 -1.37 -9.92
C PHE A 51 2.83 -2.71 -9.31
N ILE A 52 3.72 -3.40 -9.98
CA ILE A 52 4.20 -4.72 -9.56
C ILE A 52 5.30 -4.56 -8.51
N ILE A 53 5.08 -5.13 -7.34
CA ILE A 53 6.04 -5.12 -6.22
C ILE A 53 7.10 -6.20 -6.41
N SER A 54 6.65 -7.40 -6.76
CA SER A 54 7.54 -8.55 -6.94
C SER A 54 6.95 -9.56 -7.92
N GLN A 55 7.81 -10.43 -8.40
CA GLN A 55 7.43 -11.51 -9.30
C GLN A 55 8.06 -12.83 -8.85
N ASN A 56 7.41 -13.93 -9.16
CA ASN A 56 7.92 -15.28 -8.93
C ASN A 56 7.55 -16.18 -10.11
N PRO A 57 8.51 -16.78 -10.84
CA PRO A 57 9.96 -16.71 -10.61
C PRO A 57 10.57 -15.34 -10.85
N ILE A 58 11.75 -15.12 -10.28
CA ILE A 58 12.49 -13.86 -10.48
C ILE A 58 12.98 -13.73 -11.91
N ALA A 59 13.24 -12.47 -12.34
CA ALA A 59 13.74 -12.18 -13.66
C ALA A 59 15.06 -12.93 -13.94
N GLY A 60 15.21 -13.40 -15.16
CA GLY A 60 16.38 -14.15 -15.58
C GLY A 60 16.33 -15.66 -15.29
N THR A 61 15.36 -16.12 -14.51
CA THR A 61 15.13 -17.56 -14.29
C THR A 61 14.67 -18.19 -15.61
N LYS A 62 15.33 -19.27 -16.02
CA LYS A 62 14.96 -19.98 -17.26
C LYS A 62 13.81 -20.96 -16.99
N MET A 63 12.74 -20.78 -17.71
CA MET A 63 11.54 -21.61 -17.60
C MET A 63 11.06 -22.08 -18.97
N SER A 64 10.31 -23.18 -18.97
CA SER A 64 9.67 -23.69 -20.20
C SER A 64 8.64 -22.69 -20.75
N PRO A 65 8.39 -22.69 -22.07
CA PRO A 65 7.29 -21.91 -22.63
C PRO A 65 5.97 -22.21 -21.93
N ASP A 66 5.07 -21.24 -21.87
CA ASP A 66 3.77 -21.34 -21.19
C ASP A 66 3.84 -21.53 -19.66
N SER A 67 5.01 -21.40 -19.07
CA SER A 67 5.14 -21.35 -17.60
C SER A 67 4.45 -20.11 -17.05
N THR A 68 3.95 -20.20 -15.81
CA THR A 68 3.27 -19.10 -15.15
C THR A 68 4.22 -18.24 -14.34
N VAL A 69 3.96 -16.95 -14.32
CA VAL A 69 4.66 -15.97 -13.49
C VAL A 69 3.64 -15.35 -12.53
N ASP A 70 3.87 -15.53 -11.25
CA ASP A 70 3.02 -14.94 -10.21
C ASP A 70 3.48 -13.51 -9.92
N LEU A 71 2.53 -12.63 -9.67
CA LEU A 71 2.77 -11.21 -9.43
C LEU A 71 2.21 -10.79 -8.09
N VAL A 72 2.98 -9.97 -7.37
CA VAL A 72 2.51 -9.22 -6.22
C VAL A 72 2.35 -7.77 -6.66
N ILE A 73 1.17 -7.22 -6.50
CA ILE A 73 0.77 -5.91 -7.01
C ILE A 73 0.47 -4.99 -5.83
N SER A 74 0.89 -3.74 -5.93
CA SER A 74 0.58 -2.75 -4.92
C SER A 74 -0.89 -2.34 -5.00
N ALA A 75 -1.57 -2.40 -3.86
CA ALA A 75 -2.88 -1.79 -3.66
C ALA A 75 -2.78 -0.34 -3.18
N GLY A 76 -1.56 0.20 -3.11
CA GLY A 76 -1.28 1.51 -2.53
C GLY A 76 -1.20 1.47 -1.00
N PRO A 77 -1.06 2.61 -0.34
CA PRO A 77 -0.98 2.66 1.11
C PRO A 77 -2.27 2.19 1.78
N SER A 78 -2.13 1.62 2.97
CA SER A 78 -3.28 1.22 3.77
C SER A 78 -4.04 2.46 4.24
N LEU A 79 -5.32 2.55 3.91
CA LEU A 79 -6.18 3.67 4.28
C LEU A 79 -7.01 3.31 5.50
N ILE A 80 -7.01 4.21 6.48
CA ILE A 80 -7.77 4.07 7.72
C ILE A 80 -8.69 5.27 7.85
N GLU A 81 -9.96 5.01 8.13
CA GLU A 81 -10.93 6.07 8.39
C GLU A 81 -10.60 6.77 9.72
N ILE A 82 -10.59 8.09 9.71
CA ILE A 82 -10.35 8.89 10.90
C ILE A 82 -11.60 8.90 11.77
N SER A 83 -11.48 8.36 12.98
CA SER A 83 -12.57 8.33 13.95
C SER A 83 -12.91 9.73 14.44
N ASP A 84 -14.17 9.94 14.78
CA ASP A 84 -14.61 11.19 15.41
C ASP A 84 -14.09 11.27 16.85
N LEU A 85 -13.12 12.15 17.06
CA LEU A 85 -12.48 12.42 18.35
C LEU A 85 -12.98 13.71 19.00
N SER A 86 -13.91 14.41 18.35
CA SER A 86 -14.44 15.66 18.90
C SER A 86 -15.11 15.41 20.27
N ARG A 87 -14.92 16.35 21.18
CA ARG A 87 -15.42 16.31 22.57
C ARG A 87 -14.84 15.19 23.44
N LYS A 88 -13.92 14.38 22.93
CA LYS A 88 -13.17 13.43 23.76
C LYS A 88 -12.03 14.14 24.48
N SER A 89 -11.61 13.60 25.63
CA SER A 89 -10.42 14.11 26.31
C SER A 89 -9.18 13.85 25.47
N ILE A 90 -8.15 14.64 25.65
CA ILE A 90 -6.85 14.47 24.96
C ILE A 90 -6.30 13.06 25.19
N VAL A 91 -6.39 12.55 26.42
CA VAL A 91 -5.89 11.20 26.77
C VAL A 91 -6.62 10.12 25.99
N ASP A 92 -7.93 10.18 25.92
CA ASP A 92 -8.73 9.20 25.14
C ASP A 92 -8.44 9.29 23.65
N ALA A 93 -8.31 10.50 23.12
CA ALA A 93 -7.97 10.73 21.71
C ALA A 93 -6.58 10.15 21.38
N ILE A 94 -5.59 10.36 22.24
CA ILE A 94 -4.24 9.80 22.07
C ILE A 94 -4.29 8.27 22.01
N GLN A 95 -5.01 7.64 22.93
CA GLN A 95 -5.13 6.18 22.95
C GLN A 95 -5.73 5.63 21.65
N ILE A 96 -6.77 6.28 21.14
CA ILE A 96 -7.42 5.89 19.89
C ILE A 96 -6.45 6.04 18.71
N LEU A 97 -5.74 7.16 18.62
CA LEU A 97 -4.78 7.43 17.54
C LEU A 97 -3.60 6.47 17.58
N GLU A 98 -3.06 6.18 18.75
CA GLU A 98 -1.97 5.21 18.90
C GLU A 98 -2.42 3.80 18.50
N THR A 99 -3.65 3.41 18.85
CA THR A 99 -4.23 2.12 18.45
C THR A 99 -4.38 2.01 16.93
N LEU A 100 -4.73 3.11 16.27
CA LEU A 100 -4.89 3.17 14.81
C LEU A 100 -3.56 3.37 14.07
N GLY A 101 -2.47 3.67 14.80
CA GLY A 101 -1.15 3.88 14.20
C GLY A 101 -0.94 5.26 13.59
N PHE A 102 -1.70 6.26 13.98
CA PHE A 102 -1.51 7.64 13.54
C PHE A 102 -0.49 8.38 14.42
N GLU A 103 0.26 9.27 13.81
CA GLU A 103 1.01 10.30 14.50
C GLU A 103 0.08 11.49 14.78
N TYR A 104 0.36 12.25 15.82
CA TYR A 104 -0.51 13.36 16.22
C TYR A 104 0.27 14.55 16.75
N GLU A 105 -0.35 15.70 16.68
CA GLU A 105 0.14 16.99 17.19
C GLU A 105 -1.02 17.75 17.82
N PHE A 106 -0.76 18.51 18.89
CA PHE A 106 -1.77 19.34 19.54
C PHE A 106 -1.64 20.78 19.11
N ILE A 107 -2.78 21.40 18.88
CA ILE A 107 -2.90 22.84 18.73
C ILE A 107 -4.01 23.28 19.68
N GLU A 108 -3.71 24.24 20.53
CA GLU A 108 -4.71 24.84 21.39
C GLU A 108 -5.47 25.92 20.63
N GLU A 109 -6.80 25.91 20.73
CA GLU A 109 -7.65 26.93 20.16
C GLU A 109 -8.76 27.34 21.13
N TYR A 110 -9.32 28.50 20.91
CA TYR A 110 -10.48 28.96 21.67
C TYR A 110 -11.75 28.47 21.01
N SER A 111 -12.66 27.89 21.80
CA SER A 111 -13.96 27.43 21.34
C SER A 111 -15.00 27.70 22.41
N GLU A 112 -16.15 28.19 22.00
CA GLU A 112 -17.29 28.40 22.91
C GLU A 112 -18.09 27.12 23.09
N ASP A 113 -18.01 26.17 22.17
CA ASP A 113 -18.83 24.96 22.14
C ASP A 113 -18.20 23.75 22.80
N VAL A 114 -16.89 23.75 22.97
CA VAL A 114 -16.13 22.60 23.49
C VAL A 114 -15.45 23.00 24.81
N SER A 115 -15.55 22.15 25.83
CA SER A 115 -14.92 22.38 27.13
C SER A 115 -13.40 22.26 27.05
N VAL A 116 -12.70 22.95 27.97
CA VAL A 116 -11.23 22.90 28.08
C VAL A 116 -10.72 21.47 28.25
N GLY A 117 -9.64 21.14 27.57
CA GLY A 117 -9.03 19.80 27.61
C GLY A 117 -9.72 18.76 26.73
N LEU A 118 -10.77 19.14 26.00
CA LEU A 118 -11.41 18.27 25.02
C LEU A 118 -10.97 18.60 23.61
N VAL A 119 -11.00 17.59 22.74
CA VAL A 119 -10.69 17.77 21.32
C VAL A 119 -11.83 18.53 20.65
N SER A 120 -11.51 19.60 19.96
CA SER A 120 -12.48 20.37 19.17
C SER A 120 -12.83 19.65 17.88
N HIS A 121 -11.80 19.32 17.10
CA HIS A 121 -11.93 18.54 15.86
C HIS A 121 -10.56 17.93 15.51
N THR A 122 -10.48 17.20 14.41
CA THR A 122 -9.23 16.68 13.87
C THR A 122 -8.92 17.28 12.51
N ILE A 123 -7.66 17.29 12.15
CA ILE A 123 -7.21 17.65 10.81
C ILE A 123 -6.25 16.56 10.34
N PRO A 124 -6.58 15.75 9.34
CA PRO A 124 -7.84 15.72 8.57
C PRO A 124 -9.08 15.43 9.41
N ARG A 125 -10.25 15.76 8.87
CA ARG A 125 -11.53 15.62 9.62
C ARG A 125 -11.96 14.18 9.78
N ALA A 126 -12.80 13.94 10.79
CA ALA A 126 -13.45 12.64 11.00
C ALA A 126 -14.22 12.20 9.75
N GLY A 127 -14.12 10.91 9.43
CA GLY A 127 -14.71 10.32 8.22
C GLY A 127 -13.82 10.37 6.98
N GLU A 128 -12.74 11.15 6.99
CA GLU A 128 -11.77 11.15 5.90
C GLU A 128 -10.86 9.92 5.99
N LEU A 129 -10.41 9.43 4.84
CA LEU A 129 -9.46 8.31 4.78
C LEU A 129 -8.02 8.83 4.83
N ALA A 130 -7.20 8.17 5.63
CA ALA A 130 -5.79 8.51 5.78
C ALA A 130 -4.94 7.23 5.83
N VAL A 131 -3.65 7.37 5.53
CA VAL A 131 -2.69 6.28 5.71
C VAL A 131 -2.36 6.13 7.21
N SER A 132 -2.00 4.91 7.64
CA SER A 132 -1.78 4.59 9.05
C SER A 132 -0.71 5.43 9.77
N TYR A 133 0.20 6.05 9.04
CA TYR A 133 1.22 6.95 9.58
C TYR A 133 0.93 8.43 9.33
N THR A 134 -0.29 8.78 8.93
CA THR A 134 -0.68 10.18 8.73
C THR A 134 -0.59 10.93 10.06
N HIS A 135 0.06 12.10 10.01
CA HIS A 135 0.15 13.00 11.15
C HIS A 135 -1.17 13.78 11.31
N LEU A 136 -1.83 13.59 12.44
CA LEU A 136 -3.08 14.27 12.74
C LEU A 136 -2.84 15.46 13.67
N THR A 137 -3.47 16.58 13.36
CA THR A 137 -3.50 17.74 14.23
C THR A 137 -4.77 17.70 15.08
N LEU A 138 -4.60 17.91 16.39
CA LEU A 138 -5.68 17.87 17.37
C LEU A 138 -5.84 19.24 18.03
N PRO A 139 -6.61 20.18 17.40
CA PRO A 139 -6.96 21.41 18.08
C PRO A 139 -7.77 21.13 19.35
N THR A 140 -7.35 21.69 20.45
CA THR A 140 -8.03 21.58 21.74
C THR A 140 -8.46 22.95 22.23
N LYS A 141 -9.54 22.96 23.04
CA LYS A 141 -10.02 24.21 23.60
C LYS A 141 -9.10 24.74 24.67
N ARG A 142 -8.87 26.06 24.66
CA ARG A 142 -8.19 26.82 25.69
C ARG A 142 -9.11 27.88 26.27
N ILE A 143 -9.10 28.03 27.59
CA ILE A 143 -9.74 29.17 28.27
C ILE A 143 -8.80 30.35 28.27
N VAL A 144 -9.33 31.48 27.94
CA VAL A 144 -8.63 32.77 28.01
C VAL A 144 -8.74 33.31 29.42
#